data_a80e53d37d6aba414cb5aaafd10afd42
#
_entry.id   a80e53d37d6aba414cb5aaafd10afd42
#
_cell.length_a   1.000
_cell.length_b   1.000
_cell.length_c   1.000
_cell.angle_alpha   90.00
_cell.angle_beta   90.00
_cell.angle_gamma   90.00
#
_symmetry.space_group_name_H-M   'P 1'
#
loop_
_entity.id
_entity.type
_entity.pdbx_description
1 polymer ?
#
loop_
_entity_poly.entity_id
_entity_poly.type
_entity_poly.pdbx_seq_one_letter_code
_entity_poly.pdbx_strand_id
1 'polypeptide(L)'
;MIVPTCIVDGCGFLLSYMSYLTTFLFLGAALALTLQSRFAQIRMFPRFVRLVMGNIKKQTDTSRTDAMSPFHALFTAMGTTIGMGNIVGPGVAILVGGPGALVWLLMYIFFACVTKFVEVTFALHTRTISDGKIIGGPMRYLHDVSPFLGYWYAYIAVFLFTTWTSLQANTLANIFELEEIPKYTVGIALALIVLLTLRGGAQRVGNIASKLVPVMFLLYIFFAFTLLSRNLDALWHAVQLVFIGAFTPQALVGSLSGFTLLQAMRVGTYKAIFITEAGMGTSSIAHAMADTKNPTDQGILAMFSMLSDALIATTSGLLVIVLGVYNGPFRSTMIYEAFRIGSPVAGRFV
;
A
#
# COMPACT_ATOMS: atom_id res chain seq x y z
N MET A 1 16.91 -27.41 -10.20
CA MET A 1 15.65 -27.96 -10.79
C MET A 1 15.31 -27.04 -11.96
N ILE A 2 15.50 -27.49 -13.21
CA ILE A 2 15.32 -26.69 -14.42
C ILE A 2 13.81 -26.73 -14.72
N VAL A 3 13.11 -25.64 -14.44
CA VAL A 3 11.70 -25.48 -14.87
C VAL A 3 11.73 -25.33 -16.40
N PRO A 4 10.95 -26.11 -17.16
CA PRO A 4 10.90 -26.00 -18.62
C PRO A 4 10.53 -24.57 -19.03
N THR A 5 11.30 -23.98 -19.95
CA THR A 5 11.10 -22.60 -20.45
C THR A 5 9.66 -22.38 -20.93
N CYS A 6 9.04 -23.36 -21.53
CA CYS A 6 7.63 -23.32 -21.99
C CYS A 6 6.63 -23.07 -20.84
N ILE A 7 6.88 -23.56 -19.60
CA ILE A 7 6.02 -23.28 -18.44
C ILE A 7 6.25 -21.86 -17.95
N VAL A 8 7.50 -21.39 -17.95
CA VAL A 8 7.84 -20.02 -17.56
C VAL A 8 7.23 -19.01 -18.53
N ASP A 9 7.31 -19.27 -19.83
CA ASP A 9 6.76 -18.41 -20.88
C ASP A 9 5.22 -18.41 -20.86
N GLY A 10 4.59 -19.58 -20.67
CA GLY A 10 3.15 -19.70 -20.52
C GLY A 10 2.60 -19.00 -19.27
N CYS A 11 3.28 -19.16 -18.13
CA CYS A 11 2.95 -18.41 -16.90
C CYS A 11 3.15 -16.90 -17.07
N GLY A 12 4.19 -16.47 -17.74
CA GLY A 12 4.44 -15.06 -18.04
C GLY A 12 3.35 -14.42 -18.89
N PHE A 13 2.89 -15.13 -19.93
CA PHE A 13 1.77 -14.70 -20.77
C PHE A 13 0.46 -14.59 -19.96
N LEU A 14 0.13 -15.60 -19.19
CA LEU A 14 -1.08 -15.63 -18.35
C LEU A 14 -1.06 -14.48 -17.32
N LEU A 15 0.06 -14.27 -16.63
CA LEU A 15 0.24 -13.18 -15.67
C LEU A 15 0.09 -11.81 -16.33
N SER A 16 0.63 -11.65 -17.54
CA SER A 16 0.49 -10.41 -18.30
C SER A 16 -0.97 -10.16 -18.66
N TYR A 17 -1.68 -11.15 -19.18
CA TYR A 17 -3.10 -11.04 -19.52
C TYR A 17 -3.96 -10.73 -18.29
N MET A 18 -3.75 -11.47 -17.19
CA MET A 18 -4.44 -11.22 -15.92
C MET A 18 -4.18 -9.82 -15.38
N SER A 19 -2.97 -9.27 -15.56
CA SER A 19 -2.67 -7.91 -15.12
C SER A 19 -3.43 -6.84 -15.91
N TYR A 20 -3.70 -7.03 -17.20
CA TYR A 20 -4.57 -6.14 -17.97
C TYR A 20 -6.01 -6.20 -17.48
N LEU A 21 -6.55 -7.42 -17.35
CA LEU A 21 -7.92 -7.63 -16.87
C LEU A 21 -8.12 -6.97 -15.49
N THR A 22 -7.22 -7.24 -14.56
CA THR A 22 -7.24 -6.67 -13.21
C THR A 22 -7.19 -5.13 -13.26
N THR A 23 -6.30 -4.56 -14.06
CA THR A 23 -6.17 -3.10 -14.22
C THR A 23 -7.48 -2.46 -14.66
N PHE A 24 -8.10 -2.99 -15.72
CA PHE A 24 -9.36 -2.41 -16.24
C PHE A 24 -10.54 -2.61 -15.30
N LEU A 25 -10.64 -3.77 -14.64
CA LEU A 25 -11.70 -4.03 -13.68
C LEU A 25 -11.60 -3.11 -12.45
N PHE A 26 -10.42 -3.01 -11.85
CA PHE A 26 -10.24 -2.21 -10.65
C PHE A 26 -10.32 -0.71 -10.93
N LEU A 27 -9.70 -0.24 -12.00
CA LEU A 27 -9.78 1.17 -12.40
C LEU A 27 -11.21 1.54 -12.80
N GLY A 28 -11.90 0.68 -13.55
CA GLY A 28 -13.29 0.87 -13.95
C GLY A 28 -14.24 0.91 -12.74
N ALA A 29 -14.07 -0.02 -11.79
CA ALA A 29 -14.86 -0.04 -10.56
C ALA A 29 -14.60 1.22 -9.70
N ALA A 30 -13.34 1.60 -9.51
CA ALA A 30 -12.97 2.79 -8.76
C ALA A 30 -13.53 4.07 -9.37
N LEU A 31 -13.48 4.20 -10.71
CA LEU A 31 -14.06 5.32 -11.44
C LEU A 31 -15.59 5.32 -11.32
N ALA A 32 -16.23 4.18 -11.51
CA ALA A 32 -17.70 4.07 -11.40
C ALA A 32 -18.19 4.46 -10.00
N LEU A 33 -17.54 3.96 -8.93
CA LEU A 33 -17.86 4.33 -7.56
C LEU A 33 -17.61 5.81 -7.28
N THR A 34 -16.53 6.40 -7.82
CA THR A 34 -16.25 7.83 -7.70
C THR A 34 -17.35 8.68 -8.35
N LEU A 35 -17.78 8.33 -9.56
CA LEU A 35 -18.84 9.04 -10.26
C LEU A 35 -20.19 8.87 -9.55
N GLN A 36 -20.56 7.65 -9.14
CA GLN A 36 -21.81 7.40 -8.41
C GLN A 36 -21.86 8.13 -7.07
N SER A 37 -20.75 8.21 -6.36
CA SER A 37 -20.65 8.95 -5.09
C SER A 37 -20.50 10.46 -5.27
N ARG A 38 -20.47 10.96 -6.50
CA ARG A 38 -20.25 12.38 -6.84
C ARG A 38 -18.97 12.92 -6.19
N PHE A 39 -17.84 12.22 -6.41
CA PHE A 39 -16.53 12.58 -5.88
C PHE A 39 -16.52 12.67 -4.33
N ALA A 40 -16.93 11.61 -3.66
CA ALA A 40 -16.98 11.53 -2.20
C ALA A 40 -15.65 11.92 -1.54
N GLN A 41 -14.51 11.58 -2.15
CA GLN A 41 -13.18 11.93 -1.67
C GLN A 41 -12.95 13.45 -1.54
N ILE A 42 -13.60 14.26 -2.37
CA ILE A 42 -13.52 15.72 -2.25
C ILE A 42 -14.55 16.23 -1.22
N ARG A 43 -15.80 15.77 -1.34
CA ARG A 43 -16.92 16.25 -0.52
C ARG A 43 -16.79 15.89 0.95
N MET A 44 -16.17 14.74 1.27
CA MET A 44 -16.04 14.27 2.65
C MET A 44 -14.76 14.78 3.34
N PHE A 45 -13.88 15.48 2.64
CA PHE A 45 -12.66 16.03 3.21
C PHE A 45 -12.88 16.93 4.45
N PRO A 46 -13.86 17.86 4.47
CA PRO A 46 -14.11 18.66 5.67
C PRO A 46 -14.57 17.82 6.87
N ARG A 47 -15.29 16.71 6.62
CA ARG A 47 -15.71 15.78 7.67
C ARG A 47 -14.51 14.98 8.21
N PHE A 48 -13.61 14.56 7.33
CA PHE A 48 -12.35 13.93 7.73
C PHE A 48 -11.55 14.83 8.68
N VAL A 49 -11.33 16.09 8.31
CA VAL A 49 -10.59 17.03 9.16
C VAL A 49 -11.25 17.16 10.54
N ARG A 50 -12.58 17.28 10.59
CA ARG A 50 -13.32 17.33 11.87
C ARG A 50 -13.17 16.05 12.68
N LEU A 51 -13.19 14.88 12.05
CA LEU A 51 -12.99 13.58 12.73
C LEU A 51 -11.60 13.48 13.33
N VAL A 52 -10.56 13.87 12.58
CA VAL A 52 -9.18 13.86 13.09
C VAL A 52 -9.03 14.83 14.27
N MET A 53 -9.47 16.07 14.12
CA MET A 53 -9.37 17.08 15.19
C MET A 53 -10.22 16.75 16.42
N GLY A 54 -11.42 16.17 16.21
CA GLY A 54 -12.32 15.81 17.30
C GLY A 54 -11.85 14.60 18.11
N ASN A 55 -11.20 13.65 17.46
CA ASN A 55 -10.75 12.43 18.12
C ASN A 55 -9.41 12.55 18.84
N ILE A 56 -8.58 13.54 18.49
CA ILE A 56 -7.37 13.88 19.29
C ILE A 56 -7.76 14.26 20.71
N LYS A 57 -9.00 14.75 20.94
CA LYS A 57 -9.51 15.17 22.25
C LYS A 57 -10.25 14.07 23.04
N LYS A 58 -10.63 12.96 22.41
CA LYS A 58 -11.36 11.86 23.04
C LYS A 58 -10.58 10.56 22.88
N GLN A 59 -9.73 10.24 23.84
CA GLN A 59 -9.37 8.84 24.08
C GLN A 59 -10.64 8.19 24.65
N THR A 60 -11.36 7.44 23.84
CA THR A 60 -12.55 6.72 24.28
C THR A 60 -12.10 5.49 25.07
N ASP A 61 -12.56 5.39 26.30
CA ASP A 61 -12.58 4.13 27.04
C ASP A 61 -13.37 3.11 26.21
N THR A 62 -12.68 2.11 25.70
CA THR A 62 -13.30 1.00 24.97
C THR A 62 -13.97 0.09 25.99
N SER A 63 -15.29 0.07 25.98
CA SER A 63 -16.09 -0.75 26.89
C SER A 63 -16.14 -2.24 26.51
N ARG A 64 -15.48 -2.64 25.39
CA ARG A 64 -15.48 -4.02 24.89
C ARG A 64 -14.06 -4.57 24.83
N THR A 65 -13.89 -5.79 25.29
CA THR A 65 -12.58 -6.45 25.45
C THR A 65 -11.79 -6.66 24.15
N ASP A 66 -12.47 -6.83 23.01
CA ASP A 66 -11.81 -7.12 21.70
C ASP A 66 -11.92 -5.98 20.68
N ALA A 67 -12.60 -4.88 21.02
CA ALA A 67 -12.73 -3.74 20.11
C ALA A 67 -11.54 -2.78 20.22
N MET A 68 -11.13 -2.22 19.07
CA MET A 68 -10.08 -1.21 18.98
C MET A 68 -10.69 0.18 18.89
N SER A 69 -10.00 1.22 19.38
CA SER A 69 -10.41 2.58 19.06
C SER A 69 -10.36 2.81 17.54
N PRO A 70 -11.17 3.74 16.98
CA PRO A 70 -11.18 4.05 15.56
C PRO A 70 -9.78 4.35 14.97
N PHE A 71 -8.93 5.04 15.74
CA PHE A 71 -7.56 5.35 15.36
C PHE A 71 -6.62 4.14 15.43
N HIS A 72 -6.76 3.28 16.45
CA HIS A 72 -5.98 2.05 16.51
C HIS A 72 -6.30 1.14 15.31
N ALA A 73 -7.57 1.03 14.94
CA ALA A 73 -7.97 0.28 13.75
C ALA A 73 -7.42 0.91 12.46
N LEU A 74 -7.45 2.25 12.36
CA LEU A 74 -6.83 2.98 11.25
C LEU A 74 -5.33 2.70 11.15
N PHE A 75 -4.57 2.89 12.23
CA PHE A 75 -3.12 2.67 12.20
C PHE A 75 -2.74 1.19 12.05
N THR A 76 -3.58 0.28 12.51
CA THR A 76 -3.39 -1.16 12.24
C THR A 76 -3.55 -1.43 10.74
N ALA A 77 -4.59 -0.90 10.10
CA ALA A 77 -4.79 -1.01 8.66
C ALA A 77 -3.67 -0.30 7.88
N MET A 78 -3.25 0.90 8.30
CA MET A 78 -2.10 1.58 7.68
C MET A 78 -0.80 0.79 7.84
N GLY A 79 -0.63 0.05 8.93
CA GLY A 79 0.55 -0.81 9.15
C GLY A 79 0.61 -1.99 8.17
N THR A 80 -0.50 -2.41 7.57
CA THR A 80 -0.50 -3.42 6.50
C THR A 80 -0.18 -2.80 5.14
N THR A 81 -0.63 -1.58 4.87
CA THR A 81 -0.41 -0.89 3.60
C THR A 81 0.93 -0.16 3.54
N ILE A 82 1.32 0.57 4.61
CA ILE A 82 2.60 1.28 4.68
C ILE A 82 3.73 0.28 4.95
N GLY A 83 4.35 -0.19 3.89
CA GLY A 83 5.44 -1.15 3.94
C GLY A 83 6.31 -1.09 2.69
N MET A 84 7.03 -2.16 2.43
CA MET A 84 7.91 -2.26 1.25
C MET A 84 7.16 -2.06 -0.07
N GLY A 85 5.85 -2.38 -0.12
CA GLY A 85 5.00 -2.11 -1.28
C GLY A 85 4.98 -0.64 -1.67
N ASN A 86 4.78 0.26 -0.70
CA ASN A 86 4.69 1.70 -0.92
C ASN A 86 6.05 2.33 -1.21
N ILE A 87 7.10 1.78 -0.61
CA ILE A 87 8.47 2.29 -0.74
C ILE A 87 9.10 1.82 -2.06
N VAL A 88 9.11 0.52 -2.32
CA VAL A 88 9.77 -0.08 -3.50
C VAL A 88 8.86 -0.12 -4.72
N GLY A 89 7.54 -0.27 -4.51
CA GLY A 89 6.55 -0.44 -5.58
C GLY A 89 6.57 0.66 -6.65
N PRO A 90 6.63 1.95 -6.29
CA PRO A 90 6.75 3.04 -7.27
C PRO A 90 8.02 2.98 -8.11
N GLY A 91 9.15 2.61 -7.50
CA GLY A 91 10.40 2.37 -8.21
C GLY A 91 10.29 1.24 -9.24
N VAL A 92 9.63 0.14 -8.86
CA VAL A 92 9.32 -0.97 -9.78
C VAL A 92 8.38 -0.53 -10.90
N ALA A 93 7.38 0.29 -10.57
CA ALA A 93 6.45 0.83 -11.58
C ALA A 93 7.19 1.64 -12.63
N ILE A 94 8.14 2.48 -12.20
CA ILE A 94 8.98 3.30 -13.09
C ILE A 94 9.91 2.42 -13.92
N LEU A 95 10.55 1.42 -13.29
CA LEU A 95 11.47 0.52 -13.98
C LEU A 95 10.79 -0.29 -15.10
N VAL A 96 9.57 -0.77 -14.87
CA VAL A 96 8.84 -1.67 -15.77
C VAL A 96 7.89 -0.92 -16.70
N GLY A 97 7.28 0.15 -16.23
CA GLY A 97 6.27 0.93 -16.94
C GLY A 97 6.73 2.30 -17.43
N GLY A 98 7.98 2.68 -17.14
CA GLY A 98 8.53 4.00 -17.41
C GLY A 98 8.09 5.04 -16.37
N PRO A 99 8.69 6.25 -16.41
CA PRO A 99 8.38 7.33 -15.45
C PRO A 99 6.90 7.70 -15.38
N GLY A 100 6.20 7.63 -16.50
CA GLY A 100 4.75 7.91 -16.59
C GLY A 100 3.87 6.97 -15.77
N ALA A 101 4.37 5.79 -15.40
CA ALA A 101 3.63 4.86 -14.54
C ALA A 101 3.30 5.47 -13.18
N LEU A 102 4.10 6.43 -12.70
CA LEU A 102 3.84 7.13 -11.43
C LEU A 102 2.55 7.96 -11.48
N VAL A 103 2.24 8.63 -12.59
CA VAL A 103 0.97 9.37 -12.76
C VAL A 103 -0.23 8.41 -12.68
N TRP A 104 -0.17 7.30 -13.41
CA TRP A 104 -1.25 6.31 -13.43
C TRP A 104 -1.44 5.63 -12.07
N LEU A 105 -0.35 5.43 -11.33
CA LEU A 105 -0.38 4.96 -9.96
C LEU A 105 -1.16 5.94 -9.06
N LEU A 106 -0.85 7.23 -9.13
CA LEU A 106 -1.51 8.27 -8.34
C LEU A 106 -2.97 8.49 -8.77
N MET A 107 -3.25 8.42 -10.06
CA MET A 107 -4.62 8.47 -10.58
C MET A 107 -5.48 7.34 -10.02
N TYR A 108 -4.96 6.11 -10.01
CA TYR A 108 -5.68 5.00 -9.39
C TYR A 108 -5.91 5.25 -7.90
N ILE A 109 -4.89 5.67 -7.14
CA ILE A 109 -5.04 5.96 -5.70
C ILE A 109 -6.18 6.97 -5.47
N PHE A 110 -6.24 8.03 -6.27
CA PHE A 110 -7.28 9.05 -6.17
C PHE A 110 -8.69 8.48 -6.35
N PHE A 111 -8.92 7.67 -7.39
CA PHE A 111 -10.23 7.05 -7.63
C PHE A 111 -10.54 5.93 -6.62
N ALA A 112 -9.55 5.13 -6.26
CA ALA A 112 -9.70 4.02 -5.35
C ALA A 112 -9.95 4.44 -3.88
N CYS A 113 -9.76 5.71 -3.54
CA CYS A 113 -10.19 6.26 -2.24
C CYS A 113 -11.66 5.92 -1.93
N VAL A 114 -12.55 6.04 -2.92
CA VAL A 114 -13.96 5.72 -2.74
C VAL A 114 -14.19 4.22 -2.60
N THR A 115 -13.42 3.41 -3.32
CA THR A 115 -13.47 1.95 -3.15
C THR A 115 -13.15 1.56 -1.71
N LYS A 116 -12.07 2.12 -1.16
CA LYS A 116 -11.67 1.89 0.25
C LYS A 116 -12.77 2.33 1.24
N PHE A 117 -13.40 3.48 0.99
CA PHE A 117 -14.53 3.96 1.77
C PHE A 117 -15.70 2.96 1.78
N VAL A 118 -16.08 2.47 0.61
CA VAL A 118 -17.19 1.50 0.46
C VAL A 118 -16.85 0.19 1.17
N GLU A 119 -15.67 -0.37 0.94
CA GLU A 119 -15.21 -1.61 1.57
C GLU A 119 -15.28 -1.56 3.09
N VAL A 120 -14.73 -0.50 3.69
CA VAL A 120 -14.67 -0.36 5.14
C VAL A 120 -16.05 -0.10 5.73
N THR A 121 -16.84 0.79 5.10
CA THR A 121 -18.21 1.06 5.55
C THR A 121 -19.05 -0.21 5.50
N PHE A 122 -18.95 -0.98 4.43
CA PHE A 122 -19.70 -2.22 4.27
C PHE A 122 -19.25 -3.31 5.26
N ALA A 123 -17.95 -3.45 5.49
CA ALA A 123 -17.42 -4.40 6.47
C ALA A 123 -17.91 -4.13 7.90
N LEU A 124 -18.09 -2.86 8.26
CA LEU A 124 -18.63 -2.46 9.55
C LEU A 124 -20.16 -2.69 9.67
N HIS A 125 -20.88 -2.52 8.55
CA HIS A 125 -22.32 -2.79 8.52
C HIS A 125 -22.63 -4.28 8.63
N THR A 126 -21.83 -5.14 8.02
CA THR A 126 -22.05 -6.59 7.94
C THR A 126 -21.36 -7.38 9.05
N ARG A 127 -20.55 -6.72 9.89
CA ARG A 127 -19.87 -7.41 10.99
C ARG A 127 -20.85 -8.03 11.99
N THR A 128 -20.47 -9.18 12.51
CA THR A 128 -21.21 -9.89 13.56
C THR A 128 -20.35 -10.03 14.81
N ILE A 129 -21.00 -10.19 15.96
CA ILE A 129 -20.32 -10.47 17.22
C ILE A 129 -20.74 -11.88 17.63
N SER A 130 -19.76 -12.79 17.74
CA SER A 130 -19.98 -14.17 18.20
C SER A 130 -18.97 -14.45 19.33
N ASP A 131 -19.45 -14.94 20.44
CA ASP A 131 -18.66 -15.27 21.63
C ASP A 131 -17.73 -14.12 22.10
N GLY A 132 -18.23 -12.88 22.02
CA GLY A 132 -17.49 -11.68 22.39
C GLY A 132 -16.45 -11.23 21.35
N LYS A 133 -16.25 -11.98 20.25
CA LYS A 133 -15.32 -11.65 19.18
C LYS A 133 -16.03 -10.97 18.02
N ILE A 134 -15.37 -9.96 17.46
CA ILE A 134 -15.85 -9.25 16.28
C ILE A 134 -15.39 -10.03 15.03
N ILE A 135 -16.36 -10.45 14.21
CA ILE A 135 -16.12 -11.11 12.91
C ILE A 135 -16.62 -10.15 11.84
N GLY A 136 -15.70 -9.65 11.01
CA GLY A 136 -16.02 -8.69 9.94
C GLY A 136 -15.02 -8.76 8.80
N GLY A 137 -15.23 -7.92 7.80
CA GLY A 137 -14.40 -7.89 6.60
C GLY A 137 -14.93 -8.78 5.46
N PRO A 138 -14.12 -8.98 4.39
CA PRO A 138 -14.59 -9.63 3.17
C PRO A 138 -15.12 -11.04 3.37
N MET A 139 -14.49 -11.84 4.22
CA MET A 139 -14.95 -13.17 4.51
C MET A 139 -16.38 -13.19 5.06
N ARG A 140 -16.81 -12.16 5.78
CA ARG A 140 -18.16 -12.08 6.34
C ARG A 140 -19.19 -11.63 5.31
N TYR A 141 -18.96 -10.51 4.62
CA TYR A 141 -19.92 -10.02 3.65
C TYR A 141 -19.99 -10.86 2.37
N LEU A 142 -18.92 -11.54 1.98
CA LEU A 142 -18.95 -12.51 0.89
C LEU A 142 -19.70 -13.79 1.28
N HIS A 143 -19.58 -14.18 2.56
CA HIS A 143 -20.36 -15.31 3.08
C HIS A 143 -21.88 -15.04 3.05
N ASP A 144 -22.31 -13.79 3.23
CA ASP A 144 -23.72 -13.42 3.11
C ASP A 144 -24.25 -13.54 1.67
N VAL A 145 -23.36 -13.39 0.67
CA VAL A 145 -23.69 -13.64 -0.75
C VAL A 145 -23.68 -15.14 -1.05
N SER A 146 -22.62 -15.83 -0.61
CA SER A 146 -22.46 -17.27 -0.73
C SER A 146 -21.44 -17.78 0.28
N PRO A 147 -21.73 -18.82 1.07
CA PRO A 147 -20.77 -19.41 2.00
C PRO A 147 -19.46 -19.82 1.32
N PHE A 148 -19.53 -20.31 0.08
CA PHE A 148 -18.38 -20.69 -0.72
C PHE A 148 -17.44 -19.50 -0.94
N LEU A 149 -17.96 -18.32 -1.29
CA LEU A 149 -17.15 -17.12 -1.53
C LEU A 149 -16.45 -16.64 -0.25
N GLY A 150 -17.11 -16.73 0.90
CA GLY A 150 -16.52 -16.38 2.19
C GLY A 150 -15.32 -17.27 2.54
N TYR A 151 -15.48 -18.57 2.43
CA TYR A 151 -14.39 -19.54 2.68
C TYR A 151 -13.27 -19.40 1.65
N TRP A 152 -13.62 -19.26 0.36
CA TRP A 152 -12.67 -19.07 -0.73
C TRP A 152 -11.78 -17.84 -0.49
N TYR A 153 -12.40 -16.70 -0.12
CA TYR A 153 -11.65 -15.50 0.24
C TYR A 153 -10.71 -15.74 1.42
N ALA A 154 -11.18 -16.40 2.48
CA ALA A 154 -10.36 -16.67 3.66
C ALA A 154 -9.10 -17.50 3.32
N TYR A 155 -9.23 -18.54 2.50
CA TYR A 155 -8.09 -19.34 2.05
C TYR A 155 -7.10 -18.53 1.22
N ILE A 156 -7.59 -17.75 0.23
CA ILE A 156 -6.75 -16.90 -0.60
C ILE A 156 -6.06 -15.83 0.25
N ALA A 157 -6.77 -15.22 1.20
CA ALA A 157 -6.21 -14.20 2.08
C ALA A 157 -5.04 -14.74 2.92
N VAL A 158 -5.15 -15.95 3.48
CA VAL A 158 -4.03 -16.59 4.21
C VAL A 158 -2.81 -16.74 3.31
N PHE A 159 -3.01 -17.23 2.09
CA PHE A 159 -1.92 -17.39 1.11
C PHE A 159 -1.29 -16.06 0.73
N LEU A 160 -2.12 -15.05 0.47
CA LEU A 160 -1.71 -13.70 0.11
C LEU A 160 -0.88 -13.05 1.22
N PHE A 161 -1.39 -13.05 2.44
CA PHE A 161 -0.69 -12.47 3.58
C PHE A 161 0.63 -13.17 3.89
N THR A 162 0.67 -14.50 3.78
CA THR A 162 1.91 -15.27 3.95
C THR A 162 2.95 -14.86 2.92
N THR A 163 2.55 -14.74 1.64
CA THR A 163 3.44 -14.32 0.56
C THR A 163 3.93 -12.88 0.76
N TRP A 164 3.05 -11.96 1.13
CA TRP A 164 3.42 -10.56 1.37
C TRP A 164 4.37 -10.42 2.56
N THR A 165 4.10 -11.10 3.67
CA THR A 165 4.98 -11.09 4.84
C THR A 165 6.36 -11.65 4.49
N SER A 166 6.40 -12.73 3.69
CA SER A 166 7.65 -13.31 3.23
C SER A 166 8.44 -12.35 2.34
N LEU A 167 7.78 -11.64 1.42
CA LEU A 167 8.42 -10.63 0.57
C LEU A 167 9.01 -9.48 1.40
N GLN A 168 8.27 -8.97 2.39
CA GLN A 168 8.75 -7.90 3.26
C GLN A 168 9.93 -8.36 4.13
N ALA A 169 9.83 -9.55 4.73
CA ALA A 169 10.92 -10.13 5.53
C ALA A 169 12.18 -10.38 4.69
N ASN A 170 12.03 -10.90 3.47
CA ASN A 170 13.14 -11.11 2.55
C ASN A 170 13.81 -9.80 2.12
N THR A 171 13.02 -8.76 1.84
CA THR A 171 13.57 -7.45 1.46
C THR A 171 14.35 -6.83 2.61
N LEU A 172 13.82 -6.89 3.83
CA LEU A 172 14.52 -6.42 5.02
C LEU A 172 15.81 -7.22 5.26
N ALA A 173 15.76 -8.55 5.12
CA ALA A 173 16.93 -9.39 5.24
C ALA A 173 18.01 -9.05 4.18
N ASN A 174 17.61 -8.73 2.95
CA ASN A 174 18.53 -8.29 1.90
C ASN A 174 19.21 -6.94 2.23
N ILE A 175 18.48 -6.00 2.88
CA ILE A 175 19.06 -4.73 3.33
C ILE A 175 20.12 -4.98 4.42
N PHE A 176 19.81 -5.81 5.40
CA PHE A 176 20.75 -6.14 6.46
C PHE A 176 21.96 -6.95 5.98
N GLU A 177 21.79 -7.74 4.91
CA GLU A 177 22.93 -8.43 4.26
C GLU A 177 23.93 -7.44 3.62
N LEU A 178 23.47 -6.29 3.14
CA LEU A 178 24.35 -5.21 2.67
C LEU A 178 25.19 -4.59 3.79
N GLU A 179 24.74 -4.76 5.04
CA GLU A 179 25.44 -4.35 6.27
C GLU A 179 26.13 -5.56 6.96
N GLU A 180 26.41 -6.64 6.21
CA GLU A 180 27.14 -7.86 6.65
C GLU A 180 26.41 -8.69 7.71
N ILE A 181 25.10 -8.50 7.92
CA ILE A 181 24.28 -9.31 8.85
C ILE A 181 23.65 -10.48 8.08
N PRO A 182 23.85 -11.73 8.51
CA PRO A 182 23.30 -12.90 7.82
C PRO A 182 21.76 -12.90 7.80
N LYS A 183 21.16 -13.23 6.64
CA LYS A 183 19.70 -13.25 6.45
C LYS A 183 18.93 -14.08 7.47
N TYR A 184 19.46 -15.24 7.83
CA TYR A 184 18.80 -16.12 8.81
C TYR A 184 18.74 -15.51 10.21
N THR A 185 19.73 -14.71 10.61
CA THR A 185 19.71 -13.98 11.88
C THR A 185 18.57 -12.96 11.91
N VAL A 186 18.43 -12.20 10.83
CA VAL A 186 17.32 -11.24 10.67
C VAL A 186 15.97 -11.96 10.65
N GLY A 187 15.86 -13.08 9.93
CA GLY A 187 14.64 -13.88 9.87
C GLY A 187 14.21 -14.42 11.23
N ILE A 188 15.15 -14.95 12.01
CA ILE A 188 14.88 -15.44 13.38
C ILE A 188 14.44 -14.29 14.29
N ALA A 189 15.16 -13.17 14.26
CA ALA A 189 14.81 -11.99 15.06
C ALA A 189 13.39 -11.48 14.74
N LEU A 190 13.04 -11.36 13.46
CA LEU A 190 11.71 -10.98 13.02
C LEU A 190 10.63 -11.96 13.47
N ALA A 191 10.89 -13.27 13.32
CA ALA A 191 9.94 -14.30 13.76
C ALA A 191 9.66 -14.20 15.27
N LEU A 192 10.70 -13.98 16.08
CA LEU A 192 10.55 -13.82 17.54
C LEU A 192 9.75 -12.56 17.88
N ILE A 193 10.05 -11.42 17.25
CA ILE A 193 9.33 -10.16 17.47
C ILE A 193 7.84 -10.32 17.11
N VAL A 194 7.54 -10.94 15.96
CA VAL A 194 6.16 -11.19 15.51
C VAL A 194 5.44 -12.12 16.48
N LEU A 195 6.05 -13.24 16.87
CA LEU A 195 5.44 -14.18 17.82
C LEU A 195 5.14 -13.53 19.17
N LEU A 196 6.07 -12.72 19.69
CA LEU A 196 5.86 -11.99 20.95
C LEU A 196 4.74 -10.94 20.83
N THR A 197 4.63 -10.30 19.66
CA THR A 197 3.58 -9.32 19.41
C THR A 197 2.21 -9.98 19.33
N LEU A 198 2.09 -11.10 18.59
CA LEU A 198 0.83 -11.81 18.37
C LEU A 198 0.27 -12.45 19.66
N ARG A 199 1.11 -12.80 20.64
CA ARG A 199 0.64 -13.31 21.95
C ARG A 199 -0.30 -12.36 22.68
N GLY A 200 -0.25 -11.06 22.39
CA GLY A 200 -1.14 -10.07 23.00
C GLY A 200 -2.42 -9.78 22.21
N GLY A 201 -2.70 -10.57 21.16
CA GLY A 201 -3.89 -10.42 20.33
C GLY A 201 -3.94 -9.13 19.52
N ALA A 202 -5.09 -8.90 18.89
CA ALA A 202 -5.30 -7.78 17.98
C ALA A 202 -5.13 -6.40 18.64
N GLN A 203 -5.51 -6.25 19.92
CA GLN A 203 -5.31 -4.99 20.66
C GLN A 203 -3.83 -4.63 20.82
N ARG A 204 -2.97 -5.61 21.13
CA ARG A 204 -1.53 -5.37 21.24
C ARG A 204 -0.92 -4.98 19.89
N VAL A 205 -1.33 -5.64 18.82
CA VAL A 205 -0.93 -5.27 17.45
C VAL A 205 -1.35 -3.82 17.15
N GLY A 206 -2.61 -3.45 17.45
CA GLY A 206 -3.11 -2.09 17.27
C GLY A 206 -2.35 -1.05 18.08
N ASN A 207 -2.02 -1.35 19.35
CA ASN A 207 -1.25 -0.46 20.22
C ASN A 207 0.19 -0.23 19.71
N ILE A 208 0.83 -1.26 19.18
CA ILE A 208 2.17 -1.14 18.60
C ILE A 208 2.10 -0.37 17.27
N ALA A 209 1.16 -0.73 16.40
CA ALA A 209 0.97 -0.08 15.10
C ALA A 209 0.65 1.42 15.26
N SER A 210 -0.23 1.80 16.19
CA SER A 210 -0.60 3.19 16.44
C SER A 210 0.55 4.10 16.87
N LYS A 211 1.62 3.53 17.41
CA LYS A 211 2.83 4.28 17.78
C LYS A 211 3.90 4.22 16.69
N LEU A 212 4.12 3.04 16.12
CA LEU A 212 5.20 2.80 15.18
C LEU A 212 4.92 3.40 13.80
N VAL A 213 3.69 3.22 13.28
CA VAL A 213 3.33 3.65 11.92
C VAL A 213 3.45 5.16 11.71
N PRO A 214 2.93 6.04 12.60
CA PRO A 214 3.11 7.47 12.42
C PRO A 214 4.58 7.90 12.48
N VAL A 215 5.37 7.29 13.37
CA VAL A 215 6.81 7.60 13.49
C VAL A 215 7.55 7.20 12.22
N MET A 216 7.34 5.98 11.73
CA MET A 216 7.94 5.50 10.46
C MET A 216 7.57 6.41 9.29
N PHE A 217 6.28 6.74 9.18
CA PHE A 217 5.77 7.62 8.11
C PHE A 217 6.45 8.99 8.13
N LEU A 218 6.49 9.64 9.31
CA LEU A 218 7.09 10.95 9.45
C LEU A 218 8.60 10.95 9.18
N LEU A 219 9.33 9.95 9.69
CA LEU A 219 10.76 9.79 9.43
C LEU A 219 11.03 9.59 7.95
N TYR A 220 10.27 8.70 7.30
CA TYR A 220 10.42 8.44 5.87
C TYR A 220 10.21 9.71 5.04
N ILE A 221 9.09 10.40 5.26
CA ILE A 221 8.75 11.63 4.53
C ILE A 221 9.79 12.73 4.80
N PHE A 222 10.25 12.88 6.03
CA PHE A 222 11.27 13.87 6.40
C PHE A 222 12.58 13.63 5.63
N PHE A 223 13.11 12.41 5.65
CA PHE A 223 14.34 12.10 4.94
C PHE A 223 14.16 12.15 3.42
N ALA A 224 13.05 11.64 2.88
CA ALA A 224 12.76 11.71 1.45
C ALA A 224 12.68 13.17 0.97
N PHE A 225 11.97 14.02 1.71
CA PHE A 225 11.84 15.45 1.38
C PHE A 225 13.17 16.19 1.47
N THR A 226 13.99 15.85 2.47
CA THR A 226 15.34 16.43 2.62
C THR A 226 16.22 16.10 1.41
N LEU A 227 16.16 14.86 0.90
CA LEU A 227 16.93 14.47 -0.28
C LEU A 227 16.41 15.14 -1.57
N LEU A 228 15.10 15.21 -1.75
CA LEU A 228 14.49 15.89 -2.89
C LEU A 228 14.80 17.39 -2.91
N SER A 229 14.74 18.05 -1.74
CA SER A 229 15.02 19.50 -1.62
C SER A 229 16.47 19.87 -1.90
N ARG A 230 17.40 18.93 -1.75
CA ARG A 230 18.82 19.16 -2.11
C ARG A 230 19.10 19.05 -3.61
N ASN A 231 18.15 18.52 -4.39
CA ASN A 231 18.31 18.24 -5.82
C ASN A 231 17.15 18.85 -6.62
N LEU A 232 16.85 20.14 -6.42
CA LEU A 232 15.67 20.80 -6.99
C LEU A 232 15.64 20.81 -8.52
N ASP A 233 16.81 21.00 -9.17
CA ASP A 233 16.89 20.97 -10.64
C ASP A 233 16.56 19.57 -11.19
N ALA A 234 17.14 18.53 -10.58
CA ALA A 234 16.84 17.16 -10.93
C ALA A 234 15.39 16.78 -10.61
N LEU A 235 14.82 17.31 -9.51
CA LEU A 235 13.42 17.13 -9.15
C LEU A 235 12.48 17.73 -10.20
N TRP A 236 12.76 18.95 -10.66
CA TRP A 236 11.97 19.58 -11.71
C TRP A 236 12.00 18.76 -13.00
N HIS A 237 13.17 18.28 -13.39
CA HIS A 237 13.34 17.39 -14.54
C HIS A 237 12.58 16.06 -14.36
N ALA A 238 12.64 15.47 -13.16
CA ALA A 238 11.93 14.24 -12.84
C ALA A 238 10.40 14.41 -12.97
N VAL A 239 9.86 15.53 -12.46
CA VAL A 239 8.42 15.85 -12.58
C VAL A 239 8.02 15.97 -14.05
N GLN A 240 8.78 16.72 -14.85
CA GLN A 240 8.51 16.83 -16.30
C GLN A 240 8.54 15.45 -16.99
N LEU A 241 9.54 14.62 -16.67
CA LEU A 241 9.70 13.28 -17.24
C LEU A 241 8.49 12.38 -16.91
N VAL A 242 7.97 12.48 -15.69
CA VAL A 242 6.81 11.73 -15.20
C VAL A 242 5.56 12.13 -15.98
N PHE A 243 5.29 13.43 -16.15
CA PHE A 243 4.11 13.89 -16.90
C PHE A 243 4.21 13.62 -18.40
N ILE A 244 5.37 13.87 -19.01
CA ILE A 244 5.59 13.56 -20.42
C ILE A 244 5.42 12.06 -20.67
N GLY A 245 6.05 11.21 -19.85
CA GLY A 245 5.96 9.77 -19.99
C GLY A 245 4.58 9.18 -19.74
N ALA A 246 3.69 9.93 -19.03
CA ALA A 246 2.34 9.48 -18.74
C ALA A 246 1.38 9.62 -19.94
N PHE A 247 1.60 10.60 -20.82
CA PHE A 247 0.63 10.98 -21.86
C PHE A 247 1.18 10.94 -23.28
N THR A 248 2.48 10.71 -23.47
CA THR A 248 3.09 10.62 -24.80
C THR A 248 3.13 9.16 -25.29
N PRO A 249 2.63 8.87 -26.52
CA PRO A 249 2.54 7.50 -27.02
C PRO A 249 3.87 6.83 -27.31
N GLN A 250 4.96 7.58 -27.40
CA GLN A 250 6.28 7.05 -27.73
C GLN A 250 7.38 7.76 -26.95
N ALA A 251 8.37 6.99 -26.57
CA ALA A 251 9.56 7.40 -25.91
C ALA A 251 10.31 8.53 -26.62
N LEU A 252 10.00 9.76 -26.32
CA LEU A 252 10.86 10.91 -26.60
C LEU A 252 12.08 10.96 -25.64
N VAL A 253 12.23 9.96 -24.79
CA VAL A 253 13.30 9.88 -23.80
C VAL A 253 14.24 8.75 -24.17
N GLY A 254 15.17 9.05 -24.99
CA GLY A 254 16.32 8.34 -25.57
C GLY A 254 16.59 6.89 -25.10
N SER A 255 17.03 6.63 -23.92
CA SER A 255 17.39 5.29 -23.41
C SER A 255 16.23 4.44 -22.87
N LEU A 256 15.04 5.02 -22.71
CA LEU A 256 13.81 4.34 -22.23
C LEU A 256 12.85 4.02 -23.38
N SER A 257 13.37 3.92 -24.60
CA SER A 257 12.64 3.61 -25.83
C SER A 257 11.99 2.22 -25.71
N GLY A 258 10.66 2.18 -25.60
CA GLY A 258 9.88 0.95 -25.58
C GLY A 258 8.67 0.97 -24.65
N PHE A 259 8.54 1.96 -23.78
CA PHE A 259 7.38 2.06 -22.89
C PHE A 259 6.19 2.72 -23.62
N THR A 260 5.07 2.01 -23.68
CA THR A 260 3.83 2.54 -24.24
C THR A 260 2.97 3.17 -23.14
N LEU A 261 2.08 4.11 -23.52
CA LEU A 261 1.06 4.65 -22.65
C LEU A 261 0.27 3.53 -21.94
N LEU A 262 -0.12 2.50 -22.68
CA LEU A 262 -0.86 1.36 -22.15
C LEU A 262 -0.05 0.57 -21.11
N GLN A 263 1.25 0.43 -21.32
CA GLN A 263 2.15 -0.23 -20.36
C GLN A 263 2.32 0.60 -19.09
N ALA A 264 2.52 1.91 -19.21
CA ALA A 264 2.60 2.82 -18.07
C ALA A 264 1.30 2.78 -17.24
N MET A 265 0.13 2.85 -17.90
CA MET A 265 -1.18 2.75 -17.27
C MET A 265 -1.36 1.39 -16.56
N ARG A 266 -1.08 0.29 -17.26
CA ARG A 266 -1.20 -1.05 -16.68
C ARG A 266 -0.32 -1.23 -15.45
N VAL A 267 0.97 -0.94 -15.59
CA VAL A 267 1.94 -1.18 -14.51
C VAL A 267 1.70 -0.23 -13.35
N GLY A 268 1.44 1.05 -13.62
CA GLY A 268 1.14 2.04 -12.59
C GLY A 268 -0.11 1.67 -11.79
N THR A 269 -1.21 1.37 -12.46
CA THR A 269 -2.47 0.97 -11.82
C THR A 269 -2.31 -0.34 -11.05
N TYR A 270 -1.70 -1.37 -11.65
CA TYR A 270 -1.49 -2.66 -10.98
C TYR A 270 -0.64 -2.52 -9.70
N LYS A 271 0.42 -1.71 -9.76
CA LYS A 271 1.22 -1.42 -8.57
C LYS A 271 0.47 -0.61 -7.52
N ALA A 272 -0.40 0.31 -7.94
CA ALA A 272 -1.23 1.08 -7.02
C ALA A 272 -2.27 0.20 -6.29
N ILE A 273 -2.88 -0.79 -6.95
CA ILE A 273 -3.74 -1.80 -6.32
C ILE A 273 -2.97 -2.51 -5.21
N PHE A 274 -1.76 -2.96 -5.52
CA PHE A 274 -0.90 -3.67 -4.57
C PHE A 274 -0.47 -2.78 -3.38
N ILE A 275 -0.19 -1.50 -3.63
CA ILE A 275 0.24 -0.52 -2.63
C ILE A 275 -0.89 -0.19 -1.66
N THR A 276 -2.09 0.09 -2.19
CA THR A 276 -3.22 0.61 -1.41
C THR A 276 -4.12 -0.48 -0.85
N GLU A 277 -4.04 -1.69 -1.40
CA GLU A 277 -4.95 -2.79 -1.10
C GLU A 277 -6.44 -2.44 -1.36
N ALA A 278 -6.73 -1.31 -2.01
CA ALA A 278 -8.10 -0.89 -2.31
C ALA A 278 -8.72 -1.80 -3.39
N GLY A 279 -9.90 -2.34 -3.11
CA GLY A 279 -10.55 -3.36 -3.93
C GLY A 279 -10.22 -4.79 -3.51
N MET A 280 -9.26 -4.99 -2.60
CA MET A 280 -8.87 -6.31 -2.11
C MET A 280 -9.57 -6.69 -0.80
N GLY A 281 -10.10 -5.72 -0.07
CA GLY A 281 -10.82 -5.92 1.19
C GLY A 281 -9.95 -6.15 2.42
N THR A 282 -8.65 -6.31 2.27
CA THR A 282 -7.73 -6.70 3.35
C THR A 282 -7.72 -5.71 4.49
N SER A 283 -7.64 -4.41 4.21
CA SER A 283 -7.64 -3.37 5.24
C SER A 283 -8.99 -3.26 5.98
N SER A 284 -10.08 -3.67 5.36
CA SER A 284 -11.41 -3.65 5.98
C SER A 284 -11.54 -4.64 7.15
N ILE A 285 -10.66 -5.65 7.24
CA ILE A 285 -10.61 -6.60 8.35
C ILE A 285 -10.20 -5.85 9.65
N ALA A 286 -9.13 -5.07 9.59
CA ALA A 286 -8.69 -4.28 10.75
C ALA A 286 -9.72 -3.20 11.12
N HIS A 287 -10.28 -2.51 10.14
CA HIS A 287 -11.31 -1.50 10.36
C HIS A 287 -12.61 -2.07 10.93
N ALA A 288 -12.99 -3.31 10.61
CA ALA A 288 -14.17 -3.95 11.17
C ALA A 288 -14.09 -4.13 12.69
N MET A 289 -12.88 -4.16 13.27
CA MET A 289 -12.66 -4.24 14.72
C MET A 289 -12.78 -2.88 15.43
N ALA A 290 -13.03 -1.78 14.72
CA ALA A 290 -13.16 -0.46 15.32
C ALA A 290 -14.42 -0.35 16.17
N ASP A 291 -14.27 0.18 17.40
CA ASP A 291 -15.41 0.55 18.25
C ASP A 291 -15.97 1.90 17.78
N THR A 292 -16.87 1.84 16.82
CA THR A 292 -17.52 3.02 16.26
C THR A 292 -19.03 2.82 16.18
N LYS A 293 -19.77 3.88 16.49
CA LYS A 293 -21.24 3.93 16.32
C LYS A 293 -21.63 4.25 14.87
N ASN A 294 -20.72 4.86 14.11
CA ASN A 294 -21.00 5.30 12.74
C ASN A 294 -20.00 4.67 11.76
N PRO A 295 -20.39 3.62 11.03
CA PRO A 295 -19.55 2.98 10.02
C PRO A 295 -18.99 3.94 8.98
N THR A 296 -19.77 4.97 8.60
CA THR A 296 -19.37 5.97 7.62
C THR A 296 -18.13 6.77 8.07
N ASP A 297 -18.02 7.09 9.38
CA ASP A 297 -16.87 7.84 9.90
C ASP A 297 -15.58 7.02 9.80
N GLN A 298 -15.67 5.73 10.07
CA GLN A 298 -14.53 4.84 9.91
C GLN A 298 -14.15 4.65 8.42
N GLY A 299 -15.16 4.56 7.54
CA GLY A 299 -14.93 4.56 6.09
C GLY A 299 -14.23 5.83 5.61
N ILE A 300 -14.59 7.00 6.15
CA ILE A 300 -13.91 8.28 5.84
C ILE A 300 -12.46 8.25 6.32
N LEU A 301 -12.18 7.77 7.52
CA LEU A 301 -10.80 7.62 8.01
C LEU A 301 -9.99 6.71 7.10
N ALA A 302 -10.54 5.57 6.70
CA ALA A 302 -9.89 4.63 5.78
C ALA A 302 -9.67 5.23 4.39
N MET A 303 -10.62 5.99 3.86
CA MET A 303 -10.49 6.68 2.57
C MET A 303 -9.31 7.64 2.56
N PHE A 304 -9.17 8.43 3.60
CA PHE A 304 -8.10 9.44 3.67
C PHE A 304 -6.75 8.89 4.13
N SER A 305 -6.67 7.66 4.67
CA SER A 305 -5.38 6.99 4.89
C SER A 305 -4.61 6.80 3.59
N MET A 306 -5.30 6.69 2.45
CA MET A 306 -4.68 6.58 1.13
C MET A 306 -3.87 7.82 0.72
N LEU A 307 -4.05 8.98 1.37
CA LEU A 307 -3.18 10.14 1.18
C LEU A 307 -1.74 9.85 1.64
N SER A 308 -1.57 9.08 2.72
CA SER A 308 -0.24 8.65 3.16
C SER A 308 0.41 7.70 2.15
N ASP A 309 -0.38 6.78 1.57
CA ASP A 309 0.10 5.90 0.51
C ASP A 309 0.55 6.71 -0.72
N ALA A 310 -0.25 7.70 -1.13
CA ALA A 310 0.09 8.59 -2.24
C ALA A 310 1.36 9.41 -1.98
N LEU A 311 1.53 9.94 -0.75
CA LEU A 311 2.71 10.72 -0.39
C LEU A 311 3.98 9.87 -0.41
N ILE A 312 3.96 8.67 0.20
CA ILE A 312 5.11 7.75 0.16
C ILE A 312 5.41 7.35 -1.29
N ALA A 313 4.39 6.95 -2.05
CA ALA A 313 4.59 6.52 -3.43
C ALA A 313 5.16 7.64 -4.32
N THR A 314 4.69 8.88 -4.15
CA THR A 314 5.19 10.03 -4.88
C THR A 314 6.65 10.31 -4.55
N THR A 315 6.98 10.40 -3.26
CA THR A 315 8.35 10.68 -2.81
C THR A 315 9.30 9.57 -3.20
N SER A 316 8.91 8.29 -3.06
CA SER A 316 9.71 7.13 -3.49
C SER A 316 9.97 7.13 -5.00
N GLY A 317 8.92 7.34 -5.79
CA GLY A 317 9.04 7.38 -7.26
C GLY A 317 9.94 8.51 -7.73
N LEU A 318 9.77 9.71 -7.17
CA LEU A 318 10.62 10.86 -7.50
C LEU A 318 12.07 10.65 -7.07
N LEU A 319 12.33 10.09 -5.88
CA LEU A 319 13.69 9.76 -5.44
C LEU A 319 14.41 8.82 -6.40
N VAL A 320 13.72 7.78 -6.87
CA VAL A 320 14.29 6.81 -7.83
C VAL A 320 14.71 7.49 -9.13
N ILE A 321 13.94 8.46 -9.62
CA ILE A 321 14.25 9.22 -10.83
C ILE A 321 15.36 10.22 -10.57
N VAL A 322 15.24 11.05 -9.53
CA VAL A 322 16.19 12.12 -9.19
C VAL A 322 17.60 11.59 -8.94
N LEU A 323 17.71 10.42 -8.30
CA LEU A 323 19.01 9.80 -7.99
C LEU A 323 19.48 8.81 -9.06
N GLY A 324 18.72 8.64 -10.16
CA GLY A 324 19.11 7.83 -11.30
C GLY A 324 19.15 6.31 -11.05
N VAL A 325 18.57 5.85 -9.93
CA VAL A 325 18.62 4.44 -9.50
C VAL A 325 17.83 3.52 -10.44
N TYR A 326 16.88 4.06 -11.18
CA TYR A 326 16.05 3.30 -12.15
C TYR A 326 16.80 2.83 -13.40
N ASN A 327 18.00 3.33 -13.67
CA ASN A 327 18.83 2.92 -14.82
C ASN A 327 19.60 1.61 -14.55
N GLY A 328 19.54 1.07 -13.34
CA GLY A 328 20.19 -0.17 -12.94
C GLY A 328 19.27 -1.40 -13.04
N PRO A 329 19.80 -2.61 -12.78
CA PRO A 329 19.00 -3.82 -12.65
C PRO A 329 18.03 -3.70 -11.46
N PHE A 330 16.86 -4.34 -11.59
CA PHE A 330 15.91 -4.40 -10.49
C PHE A 330 16.53 -4.99 -9.22
N ARG A 331 16.43 -4.26 -8.12
CA ARG A 331 16.77 -4.73 -6.78
C ARG A 331 15.69 -4.30 -5.79
N SER A 332 15.31 -5.18 -4.88
CA SER A 332 14.38 -4.85 -3.79
C SER A 332 14.95 -3.78 -2.83
N THR A 333 16.26 -3.57 -2.88
CA THR A 333 17.02 -2.60 -2.07
C THR A 333 17.18 -1.22 -2.73
N MET A 334 16.60 -1.00 -3.93
CA MET A 334 16.86 0.22 -4.71
C MET A 334 16.56 1.53 -3.96
N ILE A 335 15.54 1.57 -3.13
CA ILE A 335 15.22 2.76 -2.32
C ILE A 335 16.24 2.95 -1.20
N TYR A 336 16.66 1.88 -0.53
CA TYR A 336 17.74 1.93 0.44
C TYR A 336 19.04 2.44 -0.21
N GLU A 337 19.38 1.95 -1.39
CA GLU A 337 20.53 2.43 -2.16
C GLU A 337 20.38 3.92 -2.52
N ALA A 338 19.18 4.37 -2.92
CA ALA A 338 18.89 5.77 -3.18
C ALA A 338 19.15 6.65 -1.94
N PHE A 339 18.68 6.24 -0.77
CA PHE A 339 18.95 6.96 0.47
C PHE A 339 20.46 6.94 0.83
N ARG A 340 21.14 5.82 0.62
CA ARG A 340 22.58 5.70 0.86
C ARG A 340 23.42 6.61 -0.05
N ILE A 341 23.05 6.72 -1.34
CA ILE A 341 23.70 7.60 -2.30
C ILE A 341 23.45 9.07 -1.93
N GLY A 342 22.20 9.42 -1.63
CA GLY A 342 21.81 10.80 -1.36
C GLY A 342 22.27 11.31 0.01
N SER A 343 22.38 10.44 1.01
CA SER A 343 22.90 10.76 2.35
C SER A 343 23.30 9.48 3.09
N PRO A 344 24.61 9.26 3.33
CA PRO A 344 25.09 8.08 4.07
C PRO A 344 24.53 7.99 5.49
N VAL A 345 24.19 9.14 6.10
CA VAL A 345 23.57 9.18 7.44
C VAL A 345 22.09 8.78 7.36
N ALA A 346 21.32 9.33 6.42
CA ALA A 346 19.89 9.01 6.25
C ALA A 346 19.69 7.54 5.90
N GLY A 347 20.56 6.95 5.07
CA GLY A 347 20.48 5.53 4.69
C GLY A 347 20.54 4.56 5.86
N ARG A 348 21.06 4.95 7.03
CA ARG A 348 21.09 4.13 8.24
C ARG A 348 19.80 4.19 9.07
N PHE A 349 18.93 5.15 8.80
CA PHE A 349 17.70 5.41 9.58
C PHE A 349 16.40 5.13 8.79
N VAL A 350 16.49 4.86 7.51
CA VAL A 350 15.39 4.51 6.61
C VAL A 350 15.40 3.03 6.28
#